data_3fa67143817c5e9d3730aca189e8c62d
#
_entry.id   3fa67143817c5e9d3730aca189e8c62d
#
_cell.length_a   1.000
_cell.length_b   1.000
_cell.length_c   1.000
_cell.angle_alpha   90.00
_cell.angle_beta   90.00
_cell.angle_gamma   90.00
#
_symmetry.space_group_name_H-M   'P 1'
#
loop_
_entity.id
_entity.type
_entity.pdbx_description
1 polymer ?
#
loop_
_entity_poly.entity_id
_entity_poly.type
_entity_poly.pdbx_seq_one_letter_code
_entity_poly.pdbx_strand_id
1 'polypeptide(L)'
;MKKSLSGLLACAALALSFSAGAASAADPAATSLPGHYYLQGVMEVGSELLLKKDGKFEWTLSYGNTDEQASGEWRVAGDMVTLVAGDGGKEPQFRVFEESEMRIQKPAEAGTWVAIVGFPQVGPMADVEVKFEAQSGKTATAVSVANGDAIVHMPASERWVRAGLRRQGSKADYQWLAVPDERAQERLAAFAVTDAQWLRGQAFQTLNLRVVKGGLKLHGMDSAVAKGLYAKASGQ
;
A
#
# COMPACT_ATOMS: atom_id res chain seq x y z
N MET A 1 68.07 -52.35 0.93
CA MET A 1 67.16 -52.68 -0.19
C MET A 1 66.29 -51.47 -0.48
N LYS A 2 66.41 -50.91 -1.67
CA LYS A 2 65.75 -49.73 -2.21
C LYS A 2 64.26 -50.03 -2.49
N LYS A 3 63.33 -49.12 -2.18
CA LYS A 3 62.13 -48.90 -2.99
C LYS A 3 61.65 -47.44 -2.87
N SER A 4 61.78 -46.79 -3.96
CA SER A 4 61.28 -45.49 -4.38
C SER A 4 59.74 -45.51 -4.45
N LEU A 5 59.09 -44.47 -4.01
CA LEU A 5 57.66 -44.24 -4.30
C LEU A 5 57.50 -42.77 -4.75
N SER A 6 57.17 -42.62 -6.03
CA SER A 6 56.88 -41.36 -6.70
C SER A 6 55.52 -40.81 -6.25
N GLY A 7 55.48 -39.55 -5.82
CA GLY A 7 54.22 -38.85 -5.52
C GLY A 7 53.67 -38.18 -6.80
N LEU A 8 52.41 -38.44 -7.08
CA LEU A 8 51.59 -37.74 -8.07
C LEU A 8 51.05 -36.46 -7.46
N LEU A 9 51.41 -35.33 -8.02
CA LEU A 9 50.73 -34.03 -7.78
C LEU A 9 49.45 -33.99 -8.62
N ALA A 10 48.30 -33.96 -7.98
CA ALA A 10 47.03 -33.67 -8.63
C ALA A 10 46.73 -32.18 -8.47
N CYS A 11 46.82 -31.42 -9.56
CA CYS A 11 46.34 -30.04 -9.66
C CYS A 11 44.81 -30.04 -9.77
N ALA A 12 44.13 -29.63 -8.71
CA ALA A 12 42.71 -29.34 -8.76
C ALA A 12 42.50 -27.91 -9.32
N ALA A 13 42.03 -27.83 -10.55
CA ALA A 13 41.59 -26.57 -11.15
C ALA A 13 40.23 -26.22 -10.62
N LEU A 14 40.13 -25.14 -9.82
CA LEU A 14 38.88 -24.57 -9.33
C LEU A 14 38.28 -23.73 -10.46
N ALA A 15 37.24 -24.24 -11.13
CA ALA A 15 36.47 -23.49 -12.10
C ALA A 15 35.49 -22.55 -11.35
N LEU A 16 35.80 -21.26 -11.30
CA LEU A 16 34.85 -20.23 -10.88
C LEU A 16 33.79 -20.05 -11.99
N SER A 17 32.61 -20.61 -11.75
CA SER A 17 31.44 -20.33 -12.58
C SER A 17 30.91 -18.94 -12.25
N PHE A 18 31.23 -17.94 -13.09
CA PHE A 18 30.54 -16.65 -13.09
C PHE A 18 29.12 -16.86 -13.60
N SER A 19 28.13 -16.85 -12.69
CA SER A 19 26.75 -16.69 -13.06
C SER A 19 26.54 -15.26 -13.53
N ALA A 20 26.59 -15.04 -14.84
CA ALA A 20 26.13 -13.80 -15.44
C ALA A 20 24.62 -13.68 -15.16
N GLY A 21 24.25 -12.82 -14.23
CA GLY A 21 22.86 -12.40 -14.06
C GLY A 21 22.38 -11.82 -15.39
N ALA A 22 21.43 -12.50 -16.03
CA ALA A 22 20.75 -11.98 -17.19
C ALA A 22 20.04 -10.68 -16.78
N ALA A 23 20.61 -9.53 -17.14
CA ALA A 23 19.89 -8.28 -17.14
C ALA A 23 18.70 -8.47 -18.09
N SER A 24 17.48 -8.52 -17.55
CA SER A 24 16.26 -8.55 -18.33
C SER A 24 16.26 -7.31 -19.21
N ALA A 25 16.46 -7.49 -20.51
CA ALA A 25 16.33 -6.39 -21.47
C ALA A 25 14.90 -5.85 -21.31
N ALA A 26 14.78 -4.55 -21.00
CA ALA A 26 13.49 -3.90 -20.91
C ALA A 26 12.77 -4.08 -22.25
N ASP A 27 11.53 -4.58 -22.21
CA ASP A 27 10.71 -4.77 -23.40
C ASP A 27 10.56 -3.42 -24.12
N PRO A 28 10.90 -3.30 -25.42
CA PRO A 28 10.76 -2.04 -26.16
C PRO A 28 9.36 -1.45 -26.11
N ALA A 29 8.33 -2.28 -25.94
CA ALA A 29 6.96 -1.85 -25.71
C ALA A 29 6.83 -1.07 -24.39
N ALA A 30 7.57 -1.44 -23.34
CA ALA A 30 7.50 -0.77 -22.04
C ALA A 30 7.97 0.69 -22.11
N THR A 31 8.90 1.03 -22.99
CA THR A 31 9.45 2.41 -23.10
C THR A 31 8.48 3.39 -23.77
N SER A 32 7.56 2.91 -24.59
CA SER A 32 6.57 3.74 -25.30
C SER A 32 5.24 3.94 -24.56
N LEU A 33 4.98 3.14 -23.53
CA LEU A 33 3.70 3.14 -22.81
C LEU A 33 3.52 4.27 -21.77
N PRO A 34 4.55 4.72 -21.04
CA PRO A 34 4.35 5.83 -20.11
C PRO A 34 3.69 7.03 -20.76
N GLY A 35 2.69 7.61 -20.09
CA GLY A 35 1.93 8.75 -20.58
C GLY A 35 0.53 8.81 -19.98
N HIS A 36 -0.18 9.86 -20.32
CA HIS A 36 -1.56 10.09 -19.91
C HIS A 36 -2.51 9.59 -20.98
N TYR A 37 -3.54 8.87 -20.57
CA TYR A 37 -4.56 8.26 -21.42
C TYR A 37 -5.93 8.69 -20.96
N TYR A 38 -6.83 8.99 -21.91
CA TYR A 38 -8.22 9.36 -21.66
C TYR A 38 -9.14 8.33 -22.32
N LEU A 39 -10.16 7.89 -21.60
CA LEU A 39 -11.17 6.99 -22.12
C LEU A 39 -12.01 7.72 -23.19
N GLN A 40 -12.14 7.10 -24.35
CA GLN A 40 -12.92 7.59 -25.49
C GLN A 40 -13.94 6.54 -25.93
N GLY A 41 -15.03 6.98 -26.56
CA GLY A 41 -16.04 6.11 -27.14
C GLY A 41 -17.05 5.53 -26.13
N VAL A 42 -17.11 6.08 -24.91
CA VAL A 42 -18.13 5.74 -23.91
C VAL A 42 -18.82 7.04 -23.49
N MET A 43 -20.15 7.05 -23.58
CA MET A 43 -20.94 8.24 -23.18
C MET A 43 -21.10 8.31 -21.67
N GLU A 44 -21.10 9.52 -21.12
CA GLU A 44 -21.36 9.81 -19.70
C GLU A 44 -20.34 9.21 -18.73
N VAL A 45 -19.21 8.68 -19.22
CA VAL A 45 -18.11 8.16 -18.42
C VAL A 45 -16.85 8.95 -18.70
N GLY A 46 -16.31 9.60 -17.68
CA GLY A 46 -14.96 10.14 -17.67
C GLY A 46 -13.99 9.14 -17.03
N SER A 47 -12.88 8.83 -17.68
CA SER A 47 -11.84 8.04 -17.05
C SER A 47 -10.47 8.41 -17.60
N GLU A 48 -9.51 8.46 -16.70
CA GLU A 48 -8.12 8.79 -16.98
C GLU A 48 -7.20 7.70 -16.43
N LEU A 49 -6.13 7.42 -17.17
CA LEU A 49 -5.07 6.51 -16.77
C LEU A 49 -3.73 7.19 -17.01
N LEU A 50 -2.95 7.37 -15.95
CA LEU A 50 -1.57 7.84 -16.01
C LEU A 50 -0.62 6.66 -15.77
N LEU A 51 0.16 6.28 -16.78
CA LEU A 51 1.29 5.34 -16.65
C LEU A 51 2.58 6.14 -16.48
N LYS A 52 3.22 6.01 -15.32
CA LYS A 52 4.47 6.69 -14.99
C LYS A 52 5.68 5.87 -15.42
N LYS A 53 6.80 6.55 -15.72
CA LYS A 53 8.06 5.90 -16.14
C LYS A 53 8.68 5.02 -15.05
N ASP A 54 8.34 5.27 -13.78
CA ASP A 54 8.81 4.51 -12.62
C ASP A 54 8.01 3.22 -12.37
N GLY A 55 7.11 2.83 -13.27
CA GLY A 55 6.28 1.65 -13.12
C GLY A 55 5.04 1.85 -12.23
N LYS A 56 4.74 3.08 -11.81
CA LYS A 56 3.53 3.41 -11.05
C LYS A 56 2.41 3.86 -11.97
N PHE A 57 1.15 3.68 -11.54
CA PHE A 57 0.00 4.20 -12.25
C PHE A 57 -0.94 4.96 -11.31
N GLU A 58 -1.75 5.82 -11.91
CA GLU A 58 -2.94 6.44 -11.33
C GLU A 58 -4.09 6.27 -12.31
N TRP A 59 -5.26 5.90 -11.79
CA TRP A 59 -6.46 5.68 -12.58
C TRP A 59 -7.66 6.29 -11.87
N THR A 60 -8.52 6.95 -12.63
CA THR A 60 -9.78 7.50 -12.14
C THR A 60 -10.91 7.17 -13.09
N LEU A 61 -12.13 7.08 -12.56
CA LEU A 61 -13.36 6.94 -13.32
C LEU A 61 -14.47 7.71 -12.63
N SER A 62 -15.22 8.50 -13.41
CA SER A 62 -16.42 9.21 -12.97
C SER A 62 -17.59 8.82 -13.85
N TYR A 63 -18.69 8.41 -13.22
CA TYR A 63 -19.95 8.07 -13.87
C TYR A 63 -21.13 8.45 -12.97
N GLY A 64 -21.93 9.41 -13.37
CA GLY A 64 -23.03 9.94 -12.55
C GLY A 64 -22.52 10.47 -11.20
N ASN A 65 -22.97 9.88 -10.10
CA ASN A 65 -22.53 10.21 -8.73
C ASN A 65 -21.40 9.29 -8.22
N THR A 66 -20.84 8.45 -9.07
CA THR A 66 -19.78 7.51 -8.69
C THR A 66 -18.44 8.03 -9.15
N ASP A 67 -17.54 8.21 -8.21
CA ASP A 67 -16.13 8.49 -8.46
C ASP A 67 -15.31 7.34 -7.91
N GLU A 68 -14.57 6.70 -8.79
CA GLU A 68 -13.66 5.59 -8.47
C GLU A 68 -12.22 5.98 -8.77
N GLN A 69 -11.30 5.41 -8.01
CA GLN A 69 -9.87 5.61 -8.24
C GLN A 69 -9.09 4.33 -7.93
N ALA A 70 -7.94 4.21 -8.56
CA ALA A 70 -6.94 3.21 -8.23
C ALA A 70 -5.54 3.76 -8.50
N SER A 71 -4.60 3.32 -7.71
CA SER A 71 -3.18 3.59 -7.92
C SER A 71 -2.36 2.36 -7.55
N GLY A 72 -1.14 2.26 -8.04
CA GLY A 72 -0.32 1.09 -7.78
C GLY A 72 0.81 0.94 -8.78
N GLU A 73 1.10 -0.30 -9.14
CA GLU A 73 2.17 -0.64 -10.08
C GLU A 73 1.61 -1.18 -11.39
N TRP A 74 2.26 -0.83 -12.48
CA TRP A 74 1.96 -1.40 -13.77
C TRP A 74 3.15 -2.17 -14.35
N ARG A 75 2.86 -3.19 -15.11
CA ARG A 75 3.84 -3.98 -15.85
C ARG A 75 3.27 -4.37 -17.20
N VAL A 76 4.16 -4.65 -18.15
CA VAL A 76 3.79 -5.12 -19.49
C VAL A 76 4.42 -6.47 -19.77
N ALA A 77 3.67 -7.32 -20.44
CA ALA A 77 4.13 -8.61 -20.97
C ALA A 77 3.52 -8.79 -22.36
N GLY A 78 4.33 -8.69 -23.41
CA GLY A 78 3.87 -8.70 -24.80
C GLY A 78 2.93 -7.51 -25.07
N ASP A 79 1.69 -7.80 -25.46
CA ASP A 79 0.63 -6.80 -25.72
C ASP A 79 -0.28 -6.53 -24.50
N MET A 80 0.04 -7.11 -23.33
CA MET A 80 -0.77 -6.99 -22.13
C MET A 80 -0.13 -6.06 -21.11
N VAL A 81 -0.85 -5.01 -20.73
CA VAL A 81 -0.55 -4.13 -19.58
C VAL A 81 -1.40 -4.58 -18.41
N THR A 82 -0.76 -4.91 -17.30
CA THR A 82 -1.43 -5.28 -16.06
C THR A 82 -1.21 -4.17 -15.03
N LEU A 83 -2.29 -3.60 -14.53
CA LEU A 83 -2.31 -2.70 -13.39
C LEU A 83 -2.58 -3.54 -12.15
N VAL A 84 -1.71 -3.46 -11.15
CA VAL A 84 -1.92 -4.08 -9.84
C VAL A 84 -2.12 -2.95 -8.85
N ALA A 85 -3.35 -2.83 -8.38
CA ALA A 85 -3.68 -1.78 -7.44
C ALA A 85 -3.02 -2.05 -6.09
N GLY A 86 -2.58 -0.98 -5.48
CA GLY A 86 -1.94 -0.94 -4.20
C GLY A 86 -1.84 0.53 -3.77
N ASP A 87 -1.39 0.75 -2.57
CA ASP A 87 -1.20 2.08 -2.01
C ASP A 87 0.05 2.81 -2.55
N GLY A 88 0.70 2.25 -3.56
CA GLY A 88 1.96 2.80 -4.11
C GLY A 88 3.11 2.75 -3.10
N GLY A 89 2.98 1.95 -2.05
CA GLY A 89 3.96 1.89 -0.96
C GLY A 89 3.96 3.13 -0.07
N LYS A 90 3.00 4.04 -0.24
CA LYS A 90 2.84 5.18 0.67
C LYS A 90 2.23 4.70 1.99
N GLU A 91 2.76 5.20 3.08
CA GLU A 91 2.16 5.01 4.39
C GLU A 91 1.07 6.06 4.61
N PRO A 92 -0.07 5.68 5.24
CA PRO A 92 -1.04 6.67 5.69
C PRO A 92 -0.40 7.61 6.69
N GLN A 93 -0.78 8.88 6.65
CA GLN A 93 -0.36 9.86 7.65
C GLN A 93 -1.40 9.90 8.77
N PHE A 94 -0.90 9.94 10.00
CA PHE A 94 -1.75 9.90 11.19
C PHE A 94 -1.57 11.15 12.05
N ARG A 95 -2.62 11.52 12.76
CA ARG A 95 -2.60 12.47 13.89
C ARG A 95 -3.51 11.96 15.01
N VAL A 96 -3.36 12.50 16.18
CA VAL A 96 -4.34 12.27 17.26
C VAL A 96 -5.65 12.98 16.90
N PHE A 97 -6.80 12.39 17.24
CA PHE A 97 -8.09 13.08 17.13
C PHE A 97 -8.09 14.35 17.98
N GLU A 98 -8.69 15.41 17.46
CA GLU A 98 -9.04 16.57 18.25
C GLU A 98 -10.18 16.23 19.23
N GLU A 99 -10.26 16.96 20.33
CA GLU A 99 -11.30 16.71 21.36
C GLU A 99 -12.73 16.82 20.77
N SER A 100 -12.93 17.76 19.85
CA SER A 100 -14.19 17.95 19.15
C SER A 100 -14.60 16.80 18.22
N GLU A 101 -13.63 15.96 17.84
CA GLU A 101 -13.84 14.79 16.97
C GLU A 101 -14.15 13.53 17.78
N MET A 102 -13.81 13.53 19.07
CA MET A 102 -14.05 12.40 19.97
C MET A 102 -15.52 12.25 20.30
N ARG A 103 -16.10 11.13 19.89
CA ARG A 103 -17.51 10.79 20.23
C ARG A 103 -17.63 9.78 21.34
N ILE A 104 -16.53 9.09 21.67
CA ILE A 104 -16.51 8.05 22.70
C ILE A 104 -16.02 8.70 23.99
N GLN A 105 -16.90 8.69 25.00
CA GLN A 105 -16.63 9.29 26.32
C GLN A 105 -16.40 8.24 27.41
N LYS A 106 -16.59 6.95 27.10
CA LYS A 106 -16.43 5.88 28.08
C LYS A 106 -14.98 5.39 28.10
N PRO A 107 -14.28 5.42 29.24
CA PRO A 107 -12.96 4.85 29.37
C PRO A 107 -12.93 3.36 29.04
N ALA A 108 -11.77 2.88 28.56
CA ALA A 108 -11.56 1.45 28.41
C ALA A 108 -11.46 0.76 29.78
N GLU A 109 -11.72 -0.55 29.79
CA GLU A 109 -11.64 -1.36 30.99
C GLU A 109 -10.22 -1.38 31.56
N ALA A 110 -10.12 -1.56 32.88
CA ALA A 110 -8.83 -1.65 33.56
C ALA A 110 -8.00 -2.83 32.98
N GLY A 111 -6.73 -2.60 32.72
CA GLY A 111 -5.85 -3.58 32.09
C GLY A 111 -6.02 -3.70 30.57
N THR A 112 -6.83 -2.85 29.95
CA THR A 112 -7.01 -2.82 28.48
C THR A 112 -6.70 -1.43 27.95
N TRP A 113 -5.96 -1.34 26.86
CA TRP A 113 -5.73 -0.11 26.10
C TRP A 113 -6.35 -0.25 24.72
N VAL A 114 -7.07 0.78 24.29
CA VAL A 114 -7.79 0.80 23.03
C VAL A 114 -7.30 1.98 22.19
N ALA A 115 -6.80 1.69 21.01
CA ALA A 115 -6.55 2.69 19.98
C ALA A 115 -7.68 2.57 18.94
N ILE A 116 -8.34 3.67 18.62
CA ILE A 116 -9.34 3.76 17.57
C ILE A 116 -8.66 4.41 16.37
N VAL A 117 -8.71 3.79 15.20
CA VAL A 117 -8.16 4.34 13.97
C VAL A 117 -9.28 4.59 12.97
N GLY A 118 -9.28 5.76 12.36
CA GLY A 118 -10.30 6.07 11.36
C GLY A 118 -10.21 7.49 10.82
N PHE A 119 -11.23 7.85 10.09
CA PHE A 119 -11.42 9.18 9.55
C PHE A 119 -12.49 9.90 10.35
N PRO A 120 -12.19 11.02 10.98
CA PRO A 120 -13.17 11.78 11.77
C PRO A 120 -14.43 12.06 10.94
N GLN A 121 -15.60 11.80 11.53
CA GLN A 121 -16.93 12.00 10.94
C GLN A 121 -17.26 11.11 9.70
N VAL A 122 -16.32 10.30 9.22
CA VAL A 122 -16.52 9.42 8.07
C VAL A 122 -16.66 7.97 8.51
N GLY A 123 -15.67 7.42 9.20
CA GLY A 123 -15.76 6.04 9.65
C GLY A 123 -14.42 5.43 10.09
N PRO A 124 -14.47 4.19 10.59
CA PRO A 124 -13.31 3.46 11.05
C PRO A 124 -12.40 3.02 9.92
N MET A 125 -11.14 2.73 10.24
CA MET A 125 -10.16 2.14 9.34
C MET A 125 -9.57 0.87 9.95
N ALA A 126 -9.68 -0.25 9.23
CA ALA A 126 -9.02 -1.51 9.54
C ALA A 126 -7.57 -1.54 9.02
N ASP A 127 -6.86 -2.61 9.36
CA ASP A 127 -5.54 -2.97 8.82
C ASP A 127 -4.43 -1.94 9.14
N VAL A 128 -4.57 -1.23 10.26
CA VAL A 128 -3.51 -0.39 10.82
C VAL A 128 -2.87 -1.10 12.01
N GLU A 129 -1.57 -1.33 11.93
CA GLU A 129 -0.77 -1.87 13.03
C GLU A 129 -0.44 -0.75 14.01
N VAL A 130 -0.89 -0.91 15.24
CA VAL A 130 -0.68 0.04 16.34
C VAL A 130 0.26 -0.58 17.37
N LYS A 131 1.39 0.05 17.61
CA LYS A 131 2.35 -0.29 18.67
C LYS A 131 2.16 0.66 19.83
N PHE A 132 1.66 0.12 20.92
CA PHE A 132 1.46 0.84 22.17
C PHE A 132 2.77 0.86 22.98
N GLU A 133 3.10 1.98 23.58
CA GLU A 133 4.28 2.09 24.46
C GLU A 133 3.91 2.71 25.79
N ALA A 134 4.28 2.01 26.85
CA ALA A 134 4.13 2.46 28.23
C ALA A 134 5.30 3.34 28.66
N GLN A 135 5.09 4.13 29.73
CA GLN A 135 6.12 4.95 30.35
C GLN A 135 7.32 4.11 30.84
N SER A 136 7.10 2.86 31.21
CA SER A 136 8.16 1.90 31.58
C SER A 136 9.01 1.42 30.39
N GLY A 137 8.61 1.74 29.16
CA GLY A 137 9.20 1.20 27.93
C GLY A 137 8.58 -0.12 27.48
N LYS A 138 7.63 -0.69 28.23
CA LYS A 138 6.91 -1.89 27.81
C LYS A 138 6.04 -1.59 26.57
N THR A 139 6.04 -2.51 25.62
CA THR A 139 5.27 -2.36 24.39
C THR A 139 4.32 -3.54 24.16
N ALA A 140 3.22 -3.27 23.46
CA ALA A 140 2.32 -4.26 22.89
C ALA A 140 1.87 -3.81 21.50
N THR A 141 1.44 -4.74 20.66
CA THR A 141 1.02 -4.41 19.28
C THR A 141 -0.30 -5.09 18.99
N ALA A 142 -1.20 -4.37 18.33
CA ALA A 142 -2.45 -4.90 17.80
C ALA A 142 -2.70 -4.28 16.41
N VAL A 143 -3.61 -4.88 15.65
CA VAL A 143 -4.06 -4.38 14.36
C VAL A 143 -5.52 -3.93 14.49
N SER A 144 -5.83 -2.77 13.93
CA SER A 144 -7.22 -2.30 13.92
C SER A 144 -8.10 -3.22 13.08
N VAL A 145 -9.26 -3.57 13.64
CA VAL A 145 -10.27 -4.41 12.98
C VAL A 145 -11.32 -3.53 12.27
N ALA A 146 -12.36 -4.13 11.71
CA ALA A 146 -13.35 -3.44 10.87
C ALA A 146 -14.04 -2.23 11.52
N ASN A 147 -14.16 -2.20 12.86
CA ASN A 147 -14.69 -1.06 13.61
C ASN A 147 -13.60 -0.03 14.01
N GLY A 148 -12.37 -0.19 13.53
CA GLY A 148 -11.25 0.68 13.79
C GLY A 148 -10.50 0.41 15.10
N ASP A 149 -10.94 -0.51 15.93
CA ASP A 149 -10.34 -0.78 17.23
C ASP A 149 -9.09 -1.66 17.12
N ALA A 150 -7.99 -1.20 17.71
CA ALA A 150 -6.82 -2.01 18.04
C ALA A 150 -6.72 -2.11 19.57
N ILE A 151 -6.79 -3.32 20.10
CA ILE A 151 -6.92 -3.56 21.53
C ILE A 151 -5.75 -4.39 22.05
N VAL A 152 -5.14 -3.97 23.15
CA VAL A 152 -4.09 -4.72 23.86
C VAL A 152 -4.40 -4.83 25.35
N HIS A 153 -3.87 -5.89 25.98
CA HIS A 153 -3.87 -6.04 27.41
C HIS A 153 -2.55 -5.54 28.00
N MET A 154 -2.65 -4.59 28.91
CA MET A 154 -1.51 -4.00 29.61
C MET A 154 -1.80 -3.97 31.11
N PRO A 155 -0.77 -4.20 32.00
CA PRO A 155 -0.97 -4.10 33.43
C PRO A 155 -1.60 -2.75 33.80
N ALA A 156 -2.52 -2.75 34.77
CA ALA A 156 -3.22 -1.53 35.20
C ALA A 156 -2.29 -0.47 35.77
N SER A 157 -1.09 -0.86 36.22
CA SER A 157 -0.03 0.04 36.70
C SER A 157 0.73 0.77 35.60
N GLU A 158 0.60 0.32 34.34
CA GLU A 158 1.27 0.94 33.22
C GLU A 158 0.52 2.19 32.74
N ARG A 159 1.27 3.24 32.39
CA ARG A 159 0.74 4.46 31.80
C ARG A 159 1.10 4.50 30.31
N TRP A 160 0.12 4.69 29.47
CA TRP A 160 0.28 4.82 28.02
C TRP A 160 0.89 6.20 27.69
N VAL A 161 1.99 6.26 26.94
CA VAL A 161 2.68 7.53 26.62
C VAL A 161 2.68 7.84 25.13
N ARG A 162 2.74 6.83 24.26
CA ARG A 162 2.69 7.05 22.81
C ARG A 162 2.19 5.81 22.07
N ALA A 163 1.73 6.05 20.84
CA ALA A 163 1.37 5.02 19.90
C ALA A 163 2.19 5.19 18.62
N GLY A 164 2.73 4.10 18.10
CA GLY A 164 3.32 4.03 16.78
C GLY A 164 2.33 3.41 15.81
N LEU A 165 2.03 4.08 14.70
CA LEU A 165 1.08 3.58 13.70
C LEU A 165 1.79 3.36 12.37
N ARG A 166 1.37 2.32 11.67
CA ARG A 166 1.74 2.05 10.28
C ARG A 166 0.72 1.11 9.67
N ARG A 167 0.72 0.98 8.37
CA ARG A 167 -0.13 -0.01 7.70
C ARG A 167 0.31 -1.43 8.08
N GLN A 168 -0.65 -2.34 8.25
CA GLN A 168 -0.39 -3.75 8.51
C GLN A 168 0.50 -4.35 7.41
N GLY A 169 1.52 -5.08 7.83
CA GLY A 169 2.47 -5.73 6.92
C GLY A 169 3.48 -4.80 6.25
N SER A 170 3.42 -3.49 6.50
CA SER A 170 4.42 -2.54 6.04
C SER A 170 5.77 -2.78 6.71
N LYS A 171 6.85 -2.45 5.98
CA LYS A 171 8.23 -2.42 6.48
C LYS A 171 8.70 -1.02 6.84
N ALA A 172 7.84 0.00 6.66
CA ALA A 172 8.14 1.36 7.04
C ALA A 172 8.26 1.50 8.56
N ASP A 173 8.96 2.52 9.00
CA ASP A 173 9.03 2.89 10.41
C ASP A 173 7.65 3.30 10.93
N TYR A 174 7.41 3.09 12.23
CA TYR A 174 6.21 3.58 12.87
C TYR A 174 6.19 5.10 12.92
N GLN A 175 5.05 5.69 12.58
CA GLN A 175 4.75 7.08 12.87
C GLN A 175 4.33 7.19 14.35
N TRP A 176 5.21 7.74 15.16
CA TRP A 176 4.99 7.86 16.60
C TRP A 176 4.24 9.13 16.97
N LEU A 177 3.15 8.96 17.69
CA LEU A 177 2.29 10.04 18.21
C LEU A 177 2.22 9.94 19.73
N ALA A 178 2.38 11.08 20.41
CA ALA A 178 2.16 11.15 21.85
C ALA A 178 0.67 10.97 22.16
N VAL A 179 0.37 10.23 23.22
CA VAL A 179 -1.00 10.08 23.72
C VAL A 179 -1.24 11.17 24.76
N PRO A 180 -2.27 12.02 24.60
CA PRO A 180 -2.63 13.03 25.58
C PRO A 180 -2.91 12.42 26.95
N ASP A 181 -2.57 13.13 28.01
CA ASP A 181 -2.68 12.64 29.38
C ASP A 181 -4.09 12.17 29.75
N GLU A 182 -5.12 12.90 29.33
CA GLU A 182 -6.52 12.52 29.54
C GLU A 182 -6.86 11.22 28.85
N ARG A 183 -6.42 11.04 27.61
CA ARG A 183 -6.62 9.82 26.84
C ARG A 183 -5.87 8.64 27.45
N ALA A 184 -4.65 8.89 27.97
CA ALA A 184 -3.88 7.87 28.68
C ALA A 184 -4.59 7.42 29.98
N GLN A 185 -5.22 8.32 30.71
CA GLN A 185 -6.03 8.01 31.91
C GLN A 185 -7.27 7.19 31.56
N GLU A 186 -7.92 7.52 30.45
CA GLU A 186 -9.07 6.79 29.94
C GLU A 186 -8.68 5.47 29.29
N ARG A 187 -7.40 5.24 29.04
CA ARG A 187 -6.86 4.07 28.33
C ARG A 187 -7.44 3.90 26.94
N LEU A 188 -7.91 5.01 26.36
CA LEU A 188 -8.55 5.08 25.05
C LEU A 188 -8.08 6.33 24.32
N ALA A 189 -7.50 6.15 23.14
CA ALA A 189 -7.09 7.26 22.27
C ALA A 189 -7.53 6.97 20.83
N ALA A 190 -7.87 8.01 20.08
CA ALA A 190 -8.22 7.89 18.68
C ALA A 190 -7.20 8.58 17.77
N PHE A 191 -6.95 7.96 16.63
CA PHE A 191 -5.95 8.39 15.65
C PHE A 191 -6.62 8.56 14.29
N ALA A 192 -6.55 9.79 13.78
CA ALA A 192 -7.09 10.15 12.48
C ALA A 192 -6.09 9.83 11.38
N VAL A 193 -6.57 9.24 10.30
CA VAL A 193 -5.88 9.22 9.03
C VAL A 193 -6.12 10.56 8.34
N THR A 194 -5.07 11.25 7.93
CA THR A 194 -5.17 12.61 7.35
C THR A 194 -5.22 12.63 5.84
N ASP A 195 -4.83 11.55 5.19
CA ASP A 195 -4.76 11.47 3.74
C ASP A 195 -6.09 10.95 3.16
N ALA A 196 -6.82 11.85 2.49
CA ALA A 196 -8.13 11.56 1.91
C ALA A 196 -8.12 10.44 0.84
N GLN A 197 -6.95 10.14 0.25
CA GLN A 197 -6.85 9.01 -0.70
C GLN A 197 -7.18 7.66 -0.06
N TRP A 198 -6.99 7.53 1.26
CA TRP A 198 -7.30 6.31 2.02
C TRP A 198 -8.79 6.16 2.34
N LEU A 199 -9.58 7.23 2.23
CA LEU A 199 -11.05 7.17 2.33
C LEU A 199 -11.68 6.41 1.18
N ARG A 200 -11.05 6.48 0.01
CA ARG A 200 -11.54 5.84 -1.20
C ARG A 200 -10.74 4.56 -1.40
N GLY A 201 -11.39 3.41 -1.25
CA GLY A 201 -10.78 2.13 -1.57
C GLY A 201 -10.26 2.09 -3.01
N GLN A 202 -9.42 1.11 -3.32
CA GLN A 202 -9.01 0.84 -4.69
C GLN A 202 -10.22 0.29 -5.47
N ALA A 203 -10.53 0.85 -6.64
CA ALA A 203 -11.64 0.42 -7.49
C ALA A 203 -11.49 -1.05 -7.96
N PHE A 204 -10.26 -1.54 -8.00
CA PHE A 204 -9.95 -2.91 -8.39
C PHE A 204 -8.64 -3.38 -7.73
N GLN A 205 -8.44 -4.68 -7.66
CA GLN A 205 -7.16 -5.27 -7.25
C GLN A 205 -6.22 -5.42 -8.46
N THR A 206 -6.77 -5.84 -9.58
CA THR A 206 -6.01 -6.02 -10.83
C THR A 206 -6.88 -5.61 -12.00
N LEU A 207 -6.29 -4.87 -12.94
CA LEU A 207 -6.94 -4.48 -14.19
C LEU A 207 -6.00 -4.75 -15.36
N ASN A 208 -6.51 -5.48 -16.36
CA ASN A 208 -5.75 -5.82 -17.56
C ASN A 208 -6.19 -4.96 -18.74
N LEU A 209 -5.21 -4.44 -19.48
CA LEU A 209 -5.43 -3.70 -20.70
C LEU A 209 -4.57 -4.29 -21.81
N ARG A 210 -5.14 -4.39 -23.00
CA ARG A 210 -4.41 -4.80 -24.19
C ARG A 210 -3.93 -3.58 -24.98
N VAL A 211 -2.70 -3.60 -25.39
CA VAL A 211 -2.15 -2.60 -26.32
C VAL A 211 -2.77 -2.80 -27.69
N VAL A 212 -3.39 -1.78 -28.22
CA VAL A 212 -4.01 -1.79 -29.54
C VAL A 212 -3.59 -0.57 -30.35
N LYS A 213 -3.91 -0.54 -31.65
CA LYS A 213 -3.65 0.65 -32.46
C LYS A 213 -4.38 1.88 -31.87
N GLY A 214 -3.61 2.87 -31.47
CA GLY A 214 -4.15 4.13 -30.94
C GLY A 214 -4.26 4.20 -29.41
N GLY A 215 -3.99 3.12 -28.66
CA GLY A 215 -4.06 3.20 -27.20
C GLY A 215 -4.14 1.85 -26.48
N LEU A 216 -4.89 1.85 -25.39
CA LEU A 216 -5.08 0.70 -24.51
C LEU A 216 -6.58 0.37 -24.42
N LYS A 217 -6.93 -0.91 -24.43
CA LYS A 217 -8.32 -1.37 -24.29
C LYS A 217 -8.45 -2.32 -23.12
N LEU A 218 -9.48 -2.15 -22.30
CA LEU A 218 -9.77 -3.07 -21.19
C LEU A 218 -9.95 -4.50 -21.70
N HIS A 219 -9.38 -5.45 -20.98
CA HIS A 219 -9.41 -6.86 -21.30
C HIS A 219 -9.97 -7.69 -20.14
N GLY A 220 -10.85 -8.65 -20.47
CA GLY A 220 -11.42 -9.57 -19.48
C GLY A 220 -12.56 -8.99 -18.63
N MET A 221 -13.11 -7.85 -19.00
CA MET A 221 -14.28 -7.24 -18.36
C MET A 221 -15.43 -7.13 -19.36
N ASP A 222 -16.63 -7.49 -18.93
CA ASP A 222 -17.87 -7.24 -19.67
C ASP A 222 -18.59 -6.04 -19.05
N SER A 223 -18.23 -4.84 -19.51
CA SER A 223 -18.81 -3.59 -19.03
C SER A 223 -18.88 -2.56 -20.16
N ALA A 224 -19.69 -1.52 -19.97
CA ALA A 224 -19.77 -0.42 -20.94
C ALA A 224 -18.39 0.24 -21.14
N VAL A 225 -17.59 0.36 -20.06
CA VAL A 225 -16.24 0.95 -20.08
C VAL A 225 -15.28 0.11 -20.95
N ALA A 226 -15.45 -1.21 -20.98
CA ALA A 226 -14.62 -2.11 -21.79
C ALA A 226 -14.80 -1.92 -23.31
N LYS A 227 -15.86 -1.23 -23.74
CA LYS A 227 -16.08 -0.88 -25.16
C LYS A 227 -15.24 0.30 -25.61
N GLY A 228 -14.77 1.12 -24.66
CA GLY A 228 -13.96 2.31 -24.91
C GLY A 228 -12.50 2.01 -25.23
N LEU A 229 -11.80 3.07 -25.60
CA LEU A 229 -10.37 3.08 -25.87
C LEU A 229 -9.73 4.15 -24.97
N TYR A 230 -8.74 3.78 -24.20
CA TYR A 230 -7.82 4.72 -23.53
C TYR A 230 -6.84 5.23 -24.57
N ALA A 231 -7.15 6.37 -25.18
CA ALA A 231 -6.29 7.02 -26.16
C ALA A 231 -5.21 7.83 -25.46
N LYS A 232 -3.96 7.67 -25.91
CA LYS A 232 -2.83 8.42 -25.35
C LYS A 232 -2.95 9.89 -25.71
N ALA A 233 -2.79 10.77 -24.70
CA ALA A 233 -2.71 12.21 -24.97
C ALA A 233 -1.54 12.49 -25.91
N SER A 234 -1.82 13.26 -26.96
CA SER A 234 -0.76 13.81 -27.80
C SER A 234 0.06 14.75 -26.94
N GLY A 235 1.37 14.55 -26.84
CA GLY A 235 2.23 15.36 -25.99
C GLY A 235 2.10 16.85 -26.30
N GLN A 236 1.90 17.64 -25.25
CA GLN A 236 2.17 19.06 -25.24
C GLN A 236 3.66 19.28 -25.12
#